data_e0ebdc0f540879b2606de1cd45e31282
#
_entry.id   e0ebdc0f540879b2606de1cd45e31282
#
_cell.length_a   1.000
_cell.length_b   1.000
_cell.length_c   1.000
_cell.angle_alpha   90.00
_cell.angle_beta   90.00
_cell.angle_gamma   90.00
#
_symmetry.space_group_name_H-M   'P 1'
#
loop_
_entity.id
_entity.type
_entity.pdbx_description
1 polymer ?
#
loop_
_entity_poly.entity_id
_entity_poly.type
_entity_poly.pdbx_seq_one_letter_code
_entity_poly.pdbx_strand_id
1 'polypeptide(L)'
;ATNSISDFVAQAAKWGQKAIAITDHSTLQAFPEAHSAGQKNGVKILYGVEANVVEDSQPIAYNEAHEELKHATYVVFDTETTGLSAQYNKVIELAAVKMKDGEKIGEFEEFIDPGHPLSQTTINLTHITDAMVRGSKTEEEVFKLFREFCKGCIIVGHNATFDVDFMNTGYLRHGMPEIKEPWVDTLPLA
;
A
#
# COMPACT_ATOMS: atom_id res chain seq x y z
N ALA A 1 -0.80 20.48 20.36
CA ALA A 1 -0.56 20.63 21.80
C ALA A 1 -0.71 22.07 22.19
N THR A 2 -1.33 22.34 23.34
CA THR A 2 -1.66 23.70 23.80
C THR A 2 -0.62 24.25 24.78
N ASN A 3 0.27 23.43 25.28
CA ASN A 3 1.28 23.80 26.28
C ASN A 3 2.69 23.73 25.67
N SER A 4 3.55 24.71 26.03
CA SER A 4 4.96 24.70 25.63
C SER A 4 5.77 23.70 26.47
N ILE A 5 6.91 23.25 25.98
CA ILE A 5 7.86 22.42 26.73
C ILE A 5 8.33 23.15 27.98
N SER A 6 8.54 24.44 27.90
CA SER A 6 8.94 25.30 29.03
C SER A 6 7.89 25.26 30.15
N ASP A 7 6.60 25.22 29.84
CA ASP A 7 5.52 25.11 30.83
C ASP A 7 5.53 23.75 31.53
N PHE A 8 5.75 22.66 30.80
CA PHE A 8 5.86 21.33 31.38
C PHE A 8 7.04 21.23 32.36
N VAL A 9 8.22 21.73 31.97
CA VAL A 9 9.40 21.72 32.80
C VAL A 9 9.20 22.58 34.06
N ALA A 10 8.61 23.78 33.91
CA ALA A 10 8.31 24.64 35.04
C ALA A 10 7.29 24.01 36.00
N GLN A 11 6.29 23.28 35.48
CA GLN A 11 5.32 22.58 36.30
C GLN A 11 5.93 21.39 37.03
N ALA A 12 6.84 20.64 36.39
CA ALA A 12 7.62 19.57 37.03
C ALA A 12 8.42 20.10 38.20
N ALA A 13 9.08 21.26 38.03
CA ALA A 13 9.79 21.94 39.11
C ALA A 13 8.86 22.30 40.28
N LYS A 14 7.69 22.87 40.01
CA LYS A 14 6.70 23.22 41.06
C LYS A 14 6.23 22.00 41.84
N TRP A 15 6.15 20.84 41.21
CA TRP A 15 5.80 19.57 41.87
C TRP A 15 6.96 18.90 42.59
N GLY A 16 8.14 19.52 42.59
CA GLY A 16 9.32 18.97 43.22
C GLY A 16 9.97 17.79 42.50
N GLN A 17 9.61 17.58 41.22
CA GLN A 17 10.23 16.55 40.41
C GLN A 17 11.69 16.89 40.07
N LYS A 18 12.56 15.90 40.18
CA LYS A 18 14.01 16.09 39.91
C LYS A 18 14.34 15.94 38.43
N ALA A 19 13.50 15.28 37.65
CA ALA A 19 13.68 15.03 36.23
C ALA A 19 12.36 14.94 35.51
N ILE A 20 12.36 15.21 34.20
CA ILE A 20 11.24 15.00 33.28
C ILE A 20 11.77 14.41 31.99
N ALA A 21 11.05 13.44 31.41
CA ALA A 21 11.38 12.91 30.08
C ALA A 21 10.68 13.72 28.99
N ILE A 22 11.38 13.95 27.89
CA ILE A 22 10.86 14.56 26.66
C ILE A 22 11.01 13.54 25.56
N THR A 23 9.86 13.12 25.00
CA THR A 23 9.77 12.04 24.01
C THR A 23 8.80 12.44 22.90
N ASP A 24 9.26 13.23 21.95
CA ASP A 24 8.45 13.67 20.83
C ASP A 24 8.25 12.52 19.82
N HIS A 25 7.12 12.55 19.12
CA HIS A 25 6.83 11.61 18.06
C HIS A 25 7.75 11.84 16.86
N SER A 26 8.63 10.90 16.58
CA SER A 26 9.51 10.89 15.38
C SER A 26 10.34 12.17 15.16
N THR A 27 10.57 12.97 16.21
CA THR A 27 11.27 14.25 16.12
C THR A 27 12.03 14.57 17.40
N LEU A 28 13.00 15.49 17.30
CA LEU A 28 13.81 15.99 18.42
C LEU A 28 13.67 17.51 18.62
N GLN A 29 12.66 18.12 18.02
CA GLN A 29 12.51 19.60 17.96
C GLN A 29 12.38 20.27 19.33
N ALA A 30 11.80 19.57 20.31
CA ALA A 30 11.64 20.10 21.67
C ALA A 30 12.94 20.12 22.50
N PHE A 31 14.01 19.45 22.09
CA PHE A 31 15.22 19.29 22.91
C PHE A 31 15.93 20.61 23.27
N PRO A 32 16.14 21.57 22.34
CA PRO A 32 16.79 22.84 22.70
C PRO A 32 15.99 23.65 23.71
N GLU A 33 14.66 23.71 23.55
CA GLU A 33 13.79 24.42 24.49
C GLU A 33 13.75 23.70 25.85
N ALA A 34 13.63 22.37 25.87
CA ALA A 34 13.64 21.56 27.08
C ALA A 34 14.95 21.72 27.85
N HIS A 35 16.09 21.72 27.15
CA HIS A 35 17.41 21.94 27.76
C HIS A 35 17.47 23.28 28.50
N SER A 36 17.10 24.36 27.81
CA SER A 36 17.13 25.71 28.39
C SER A 36 16.17 25.83 29.58
N ALA A 37 14.97 25.26 29.48
CA ALA A 37 13.98 25.24 30.56
C ALA A 37 14.45 24.42 31.74
N GLY A 38 15.08 23.26 31.50
CA GLY A 38 15.67 22.42 32.55
C GLY A 38 16.76 23.12 33.36
N GLN A 39 17.66 23.79 32.68
CA GLN A 39 18.70 24.60 33.32
C GLN A 39 18.10 25.73 34.18
N LYS A 40 17.11 26.44 33.63
CA LYS A 40 16.46 27.55 34.35
C LYS A 40 15.71 27.10 35.61
N ASN A 41 15.09 25.94 35.59
CA ASN A 41 14.22 25.45 36.65
C ASN A 41 14.89 24.40 37.57
N GLY A 42 16.14 24.02 37.31
CA GLY A 42 16.87 23.00 38.08
C GLY A 42 16.30 21.58 37.92
N VAL A 43 15.65 21.28 36.80
CA VAL A 43 15.07 19.98 36.51
C VAL A 43 15.90 19.27 35.45
N LYS A 44 16.30 18.02 35.72
CA LYS A 44 17.05 17.20 34.75
C LYS A 44 16.14 16.80 33.58
N ILE A 45 16.60 17.04 32.38
CA ILE A 45 15.90 16.57 31.19
C ILE A 45 16.43 15.17 30.80
N LEU A 46 15.50 14.23 30.61
CA LEU A 46 15.77 12.91 30.05
C LEU A 46 15.33 12.97 28.59
N TYR A 47 16.29 12.89 27.70
CA TYR A 47 16.03 12.95 26.25
C TYR A 47 15.69 11.57 25.74
N GLY A 48 14.58 11.47 25.03
CA GLY A 48 14.12 10.27 24.37
C GLY A 48 13.36 10.62 23.09
N VAL A 49 13.00 9.63 22.34
CA VAL A 49 12.22 9.78 21.11
C VAL A 49 11.28 8.59 20.97
N GLU A 50 10.06 8.87 20.53
CA GLU A 50 9.21 7.82 20.03
C GLU A 50 9.59 7.56 18.56
N ALA A 51 10.35 6.49 18.34
CA ALA A 51 10.85 6.14 17.02
C ALA A 51 9.90 5.16 16.32
N ASN A 52 9.66 5.39 15.04
CA ASN A 52 9.06 4.39 14.18
C ASN A 52 10.15 3.37 13.81
N VAL A 53 10.01 2.15 14.28
CA VAL A 53 10.88 1.04 13.86
C VAL A 53 10.27 0.43 12.62
N VAL A 54 10.96 0.54 11.50
CA VAL A 54 10.62 -0.15 10.25
C VAL A 54 11.62 -1.29 10.04
N GLU A 55 11.11 -2.46 9.66
CA GLU A 55 11.98 -3.50 9.14
C GLU A 55 12.41 -3.10 7.73
N ASP A 56 13.72 -2.89 7.53
CA ASP A 56 14.31 -2.60 6.20
C ASP A 56 14.18 -3.78 5.22
N SER A 57 13.70 -4.92 5.68
CA SER A 57 13.51 -6.14 4.90
C SER A 57 12.05 -6.38 4.55
N GLN A 58 11.35 -5.39 4.00
CA GLN A 58 10.05 -5.71 3.39
C GLN A 58 10.29 -6.58 2.14
N PRO A 59 9.65 -7.74 2.05
CA PRO A 59 9.77 -8.55 0.85
C PRO A 59 9.20 -7.75 -0.33
N ILE A 60 9.99 -7.63 -1.37
CA ILE A 60 9.57 -7.03 -2.64
C ILE A 60 9.09 -8.08 -3.64
N ALA A 61 9.44 -9.34 -3.40
CA ALA A 61 9.09 -10.47 -4.25
C ALA A 61 8.44 -11.58 -3.43
N TYR A 62 7.43 -12.19 -3.99
CA TYR A 62 6.61 -13.22 -3.38
C TYR A 62 6.47 -14.39 -4.34
N ASN A 63 6.28 -15.59 -3.81
CA ASN A 63 6.31 -16.84 -4.53
C ASN A 63 7.62 -17.03 -5.31
N GLU A 64 8.31 -18.12 -5.08
CA GLU A 64 9.64 -18.34 -5.64
C GLU A 64 9.60 -18.48 -7.17
N ALA A 65 10.57 -17.83 -7.85
CA ALA A 65 10.88 -18.03 -9.25
C ALA A 65 12.35 -18.42 -9.39
N HIS A 66 12.63 -19.36 -10.30
CA HIS A 66 14.00 -19.81 -10.60
C HIS A 66 14.48 -19.31 -11.95
N GLU A 67 13.88 -18.25 -12.47
CA GLU A 67 14.24 -17.65 -13.76
C GLU A 67 15.20 -16.48 -13.58
N GLU A 68 16.12 -16.32 -14.52
CA GLU A 68 16.97 -15.15 -14.59
C GLU A 68 16.10 -13.93 -14.94
N LEU A 69 16.14 -12.87 -14.12
CA LEU A 69 15.34 -11.66 -14.30
C LEU A 69 15.47 -11.05 -15.71
N LYS A 70 16.66 -11.16 -16.32
CA LYS A 70 16.92 -10.62 -17.66
C LYS A 70 16.09 -11.30 -18.75
N HIS A 71 15.74 -12.56 -18.57
CA HIS A 71 15.07 -13.39 -19.59
C HIS A 71 13.64 -13.78 -19.21
N ALA A 72 13.20 -13.38 -18.02
CA ALA A 72 11.86 -13.61 -17.55
C ALA A 72 10.83 -12.84 -18.41
N THR A 73 9.63 -13.39 -18.47
CA THR A 73 8.47 -12.69 -19.03
C THR A 73 7.70 -12.04 -17.89
N TYR A 74 7.42 -10.77 -18.00
CA TYR A 74 6.72 -9.98 -16.99
C TYR A 74 5.32 -9.63 -17.45
N VAL A 75 4.39 -9.60 -16.51
CA VAL A 75 3.06 -9.00 -16.67
C VAL A 75 2.95 -7.86 -15.66
N VAL A 76 3.06 -6.64 -16.14
CA VAL A 76 2.85 -5.42 -15.33
C VAL A 76 1.38 -5.11 -15.37
N PHE A 77 0.72 -5.06 -14.20
CA PHE A 77 -0.72 -4.90 -14.10
C PHE A 77 -1.13 -3.87 -13.06
N ASP A 78 -2.36 -3.41 -13.20
CA ASP A 78 -3.02 -2.49 -12.30
C ASP A 78 -4.53 -2.75 -12.30
N THR A 79 -5.23 -2.41 -11.22
CA THR A 79 -6.68 -2.60 -11.10
C THR A 79 -7.37 -1.34 -10.63
N GLU A 80 -8.53 -1.04 -11.23
CA GLU A 80 -9.47 -0.08 -10.69
C GLU A 80 -10.60 -0.79 -9.97
N THR A 81 -11.04 -0.24 -8.84
CA THR A 81 -11.98 -0.93 -7.94
C THR A 81 -13.11 -0.03 -7.48
N THR A 82 -14.21 -0.62 -6.99
CA THR A 82 -15.35 0.14 -6.42
C THR A 82 -15.06 0.74 -5.04
N GLY A 83 -13.89 0.48 -4.47
CA GLY A 83 -13.47 0.98 -3.16
C GLY A 83 -12.23 0.25 -2.65
N LEU A 84 -11.85 0.45 -1.39
CA LEU A 84 -10.54 0.04 -0.85
C LEU A 84 -10.51 -1.33 -0.17
N SER A 85 -11.62 -2.02 -0.02
CA SER A 85 -11.70 -3.29 0.70
C SER A 85 -11.99 -4.45 -0.26
N ALA A 86 -11.04 -5.33 -0.46
CA ALA A 86 -11.19 -6.51 -1.31
C ALA A 86 -12.38 -7.41 -0.89
N GLN A 87 -12.73 -7.42 0.40
CA GLN A 87 -13.85 -8.20 0.92
C GLN A 87 -15.21 -7.67 0.45
N TYR A 88 -15.38 -6.35 0.36
CA TYR A 88 -16.67 -5.69 0.12
C TYR A 88 -16.77 -5.03 -1.25
N ASN A 89 -15.66 -4.81 -1.91
CA ASN A 89 -15.58 -4.13 -3.19
C ASN A 89 -15.17 -5.09 -4.32
N LYS A 90 -15.29 -4.62 -5.54
CA LYS A 90 -14.99 -5.40 -6.74
C LYS A 90 -14.04 -4.66 -7.65
N VAL A 91 -13.31 -5.41 -8.45
CA VAL A 91 -12.55 -4.88 -9.57
C VAL A 91 -13.53 -4.44 -10.66
N ILE A 92 -13.30 -3.28 -11.26
CA ILE A 92 -14.13 -2.72 -12.36
C ILE A 92 -13.32 -2.52 -13.64
N GLU A 93 -12.00 -2.51 -13.55
CA GLU A 93 -11.07 -2.55 -14.67
C GLU A 93 -9.83 -3.33 -14.28
N LEU A 94 -9.31 -4.12 -15.20
CA LEU A 94 -8.06 -4.84 -15.06
C LEU A 94 -7.24 -4.61 -16.32
N ALA A 95 -6.14 -3.92 -16.18
CA ALA A 95 -5.22 -3.61 -17.27
C ALA A 95 -3.84 -4.21 -17.04
N ALA A 96 -3.21 -4.71 -18.09
CA ALA A 96 -1.86 -5.25 -18.01
C ALA A 96 -1.09 -5.17 -19.33
N VAL A 97 0.24 -5.11 -19.20
CA VAL A 97 1.16 -5.19 -20.32
C VAL A 97 2.11 -6.37 -20.09
N LYS A 98 2.24 -7.23 -21.10
CA LYS A 98 3.21 -8.33 -21.09
C LYS A 98 4.49 -7.89 -21.76
N MET A 99 5.61 -8.06 -21.05
CA MET A 99 6.93 -7.63 -21.46
C MET A 99 7.91 -8.81 -21.49
N LYS A 100 8.79 -8.85 -22.45
CA LYS A 100 9.92 -9.78 -22.52
C LYS A 100 11.11 -9.09 -23.21
N ASP A 101 12.31 -9.27 -22.67
CA ASP A 101 13.56 -8.70 -23.18
C ASP A 101 13.47 -7.18 -23.48
N GLY A 102 12.66 -6.45 -22.68
CA GLY A 102 12.42 -5.02 -22.85
C GLY A 102 11.35 -4.65 -23.88
N GLU A 103 10.77 -5.61 -24.57
CA GLU A 103 9.75 -5.40 -25.60
C GLU A 103 8.36 -5.74 -25.08
N LYS A 104 7.34 -4.92 -25.46
CA LYS A 104 5.93 -5.23 -25.25
C LYS A 104 5.49 -6.34 -26.20
N ILE A 105 5.10 -7.49 -25.66
CA ILE A 105 4.68 -8.66 -26.43
C ILE A 105 3.19 -8.98 -26.28
N GLY A 106 2.47 -8.26 -25.42
CA GLY A 106 1.03 -8.45 -25.23
C GLY A 106 0.41 -7.34 -24.39
N GLU A 107 -0.89 -7.25 -24.47
CA GLU A 107 -1.71 -6.29 -23.75
C GLU A 107 -3.02 -6.94 -23.32
N PHE A 108 -3.50 -6.55 -22.16
CA PHE A 108 -4.76 -6.98 -21.59
C PHE A 108 -5.46 -5.74 -21.01
N GLU A 109 -6.71 -5.52 -21.39
CA GLU A 109 -7.51 -4.42 -20.85
C GLU A 109 -8.98 -4.84 -20.92
N GLU A 110 -9.62 -4.95 -19.77
CA GLU A 110 -11.00 -5.39 -19.65
C GLU A 110 -11.74 -4.63 -18.57
N PHE A 111 -12.90 -4.07 -18.94
CA PHE A 111 -13.87 -3.60 -17.95
C PHE A 111 -14.67 -4.77 -17.39
N ILE A 112 -15.06 -4.63 -16.12
CA ILE A 112 -15.83 -5.63 -15.37
C ILE A 112 -17.14 -5.00 -14.87
N ASP A 113 -18.26 -5.64 -15.15
CA ASP A 113 -19.54 -5.23 -14.60
C ASP A 113 -19.64 -5.63 -13.12
N PRO A 114 -19.66 -4.67 -12.17
CA PRO A 114 -19.76 -4.97 -10.75
C PRO A 114 -21.15 -5.47 -10.34
N GLY A 115 -22.15 -5.38 -11.23
CA GLY A 115 -23.54 -5.76 -10.98
C GLY A 115 -24.34 -4.75 -10.15
N HIS A 116 -23.80 -3.57 -9.90
CA HIS A 116 -24.45 -2.46 -9.19
C HIS A 116 -23.92 -1.11 -9.68
N PRO A 117 -24.67 -0.01 -9.50
CA PRO A 117 -24.18 1.32 -9.86
C PRO A 117 -22.91 1.72 -9.12
N LEU A 118 -22.02 2.42 -9.80
CA LEU A 118 -20.81 2.97 -9.22
C LEU A 118 -21.14 4.18 -8.33
N SER A 119 -20.40 4.33 -7.23
CA SER A 119 -20.49 5.52 -6.40
C SER A 119 -19.90 6.74 -7.10
N GLN A 120 -20.42 7.95 -6.80
CA GLN A 120 -19.83 9.17 -7.35
C GLN A 120 -18.35 9.32 -6.98
N THR A 121 -17.96 8.84 -5.81
CA THR A 121 -16.56 8.82 -5.37
C THR A 121 -15.71 7.94 -6.28
N THR A 122 -16.17 6.73 -6.60
CA THR A 122 -15.51 5.82 -7.54
C THR A 122 -15.34 6.48 -8.90
N ILE A 123 -16.43 7.03 -9.47
CA ILE A 123 -16.41 7.70 -10.78
C ILE A 123 -15.41 8.87 -10.80
N ASN A 124 -15.41 9.68 -9.75
CA ASN A 124 -14.51 10.84 -9.67
C ASN A 124 -13.03 10.43 -9.54
N LEU A 125 -12.74 9.31 -8.90
CA LEU A 125 -11.38 8.82 -8.69
C LEU A 125 -10.84 8.09 -9.92
N THR A 126 -11.61 7.16 -10.45
CA THR A 126 -11.18 6.26 -11.54
C THR A 126 -11.51 6.79 -12.93
N HIS A 127 -12.42 7.77 -13.01
CA HIS A 127 -13.03 8.25 -14.26
C HIS A 127 -13.84 7.19 -15.04
N ILE A 128 -14.05 6.01 -14.44
CA ILE A 128 -14.88 4.95 -15.00
C ILE A 128 -16.33 5.23 -14.66
N THR A 129 -17.20 5.18 -15.67
CA THR A 129 -18.63 5.44 -15.52
C THR A 129 -19.45 4.16 -15.61
N ASP A 130 -20.70 4.19 -15.09
CA ASP A 130 -21.63 3.08 -15.24
C ASP A 130 -21.84 2.63 -16.71
N ALA A 131 -21.76 3.58 -17.64
CA ALA A 131 -21.92 3.27 -19.06
C ALA A 131 -20.75 2.45 -19.63
N MET A 132 -19.55 2.58 -19.06
CA MET A 132 -18.36 1.83 -19.49
C MET A 132 -18.38 0.39 -18.99
N VAL A 133 -18.86 0.16 -17.77
CA VAL A 133 -18.84 -1.17 -17.14
C VAL A 133 -20.12 -1.98 -17.38
N ARG A 134 -21.25 -1.32 -17.65
CA ARG A 134 -22.53 -1.99 -17.82
C ARG A 134 -22.55 -2.92 -19.03
N GLY A 135 -22.79 -4.21 -18.79
CA GLY A 135 -22.81 -5.23 -19.81
C GLY A 135 -21.43 -5.68 -20.29
N SER A 136 -20.38 -5.24 -19.63
CA SER A 136 -19.03 -5.81 -19.77
C SER A 136 -19.00 -7.25 -19.24
N LYS A 137 -17.85 -7.90 -19.38
CA LYS A 137 -17.65 -9.26 -18.85
C LYS A 137 -17.84 -9.29 -17.34
N THR A 138 -18.19 -10.45 -16.83
CA THR A 138 -18.24 -10.70 -15.38
C THR A 138 -16.83 -10.80 -14.79
N GLU A 139 -16.70 -10.57 -13.49
CA GLU A 139 -15.44 -10.73 -12.76
C GLU A 139 -14.82 -12.13 -12.97
N GLU A 140 -15.67 -13.18 -12.96
CA GLU A 140 -15.22 -14.56 -13.19
C GLU A 140 -14.62 -14.76 -14.59
N GLU A 141 -15.24 -14.22 -15.62
CA GLU A 141 -14.76 -14.33 -17.01
C GLU A 141 -13.42 -13.61 -17.18
N VAL A 142 -13.32 -12.35 -16.72
CA VAL A 142 -12.09 -11.57 -16.83
C VAL A 142 -10.94 -12.22 -16.05
N PHE A 143 -11.21 -12.69 -14.85
CA PHE A 143 -10.20 -13.32 -14.00
C PHE A 143 -9.67 -14.64 -14.58
N LYS A 144 -10.52 -15.43 -15.24
CA LYS A 144 -10.07 -16.62 -15.99
C LYS A 144 -9.16 -16.23 -17.16
N LEU A 145 -9.53 -15.20 -17.92
CA LEU A 145 -8.71 -14.71 -19.04
C LEU A 145 -7.38 -14.17 -18.55
N PHE A 146 -7.39 -13.38 -17.47
CA PHE A 146 -6.17 -12.80 -16.90
C PHE A 146 -5.22 -13.88 -16.38
N ARG A 147 -5.74 -14.92 -15.73
CA ARG A 147 -4.92 -16.05 -15.27
C ARG A 147 -4.20 -16.73 -16.43
N GLU A 148 -4.88 -16.97 -17.54
CA GLU A 148 -4.22 -17.53 -18.73
C GLU A 148 -3.20 -16.55 -19.34
N PHE A 149 -3.49 -15.26 -19.29
CA PHE A 149 -2.56 -14.23 -19.73
C PHE A 149 -1.28 -14.20 -18.88
N CYS A 150 -1.36 -14.41 -17.56
CA CYS A 150 -0.23 -14.41 -16.63
C CYS A 150 0.57 -15.72 -16.60
N LYS A 151 0.10 -16.78 -17.25
CA LYS A 151 0.71 -18.11 -17.14
C LYS A 151 2.19 -18.12 -17.53
N GLY A 152 3.05 -18.59 -16.60
CA GLY A 152 4.49 -18.64 -16.79
C GLY A 152 5.18 -17.28 -16.81
N CYS A 153 4.55 -16.26 -16.23
CA CYS A 153 5.10 -14.91 -16.13
C CYS A 153 5.37 -14.54 -14.65
N ILE A 154 6.21 -13.55 -14.46
CA ILE A 154 6.34 -12.83 -13.19
C ILE A 154 5.36 -11.65 -13.23
N ILE A 155 4.48 -11.58 -12.26
CA ILE A 155 3.50 -10.48 -12.14
C ILE A 155 4.17 -9.31 -11.43
N VAL A 156 3.93 -8.09 -11.90
CA VAL A 156 4.51 -6.86 -11.34
C VAL A 156 3.42 -5.82 -11.15
N GLY A 157 3.40 -5.18 -10.00
CA GLY A 157 2.52 -4.03 -9.74
C GLY A 157 3.21 -2.99 -8.85
N HIS A 158 2.62 -1.83 -8.76
CA HIS A 158 3.05 -0.77 -7.84
C HIS A 158 2.06 -0.68 -6.68
N ASN A 159 2.50 -0.92 -5.45
CA ASN A 159 1.62 -1.25 -4.32
C ASN A 159 0.81 -2.53 -4.59
N ALA A 160 1.49 -3.50 -5.21
CA ALA A 160 0.88 -4.71 -5.78
C ALA A 160 0.12 -5.55 -4.75
N THR A 161 0.43 -5.40 -3.47
CA THR A 161 -0.32 -6.06 -2.38
C THR A 161 -1.82 -5.74 -2.45
N PHE A 162 -2.17 -4.48 -2.77
CA PHE A 162 -3.56 -4.06 -2.92
C PHE A 162 -4.26 -4.84 -4.05
N ASP A 163 -3.66 -4.84 -5.23
CA ASP A 163 -4.23 -5.49 -6.42
C ASP A 163 -4.29 -7.01 -6.26
N VAL A 164 -3.23 -7.61 -5.73
CA VAL A 164 -3.16 -9.05 -5.44
C VAL A 164 -4.23 -9.47 -4.43
N ASP A 165 -4.51 -8.67 -3.40
CA ASP A 165 -5.58 -8.94 -2.44
C ASP A 165 -6.97 -8.92 -3.10
N PHE A 166 -7.21 -7.95 -3.99
CA PHE A 166 -8.46 -7.90 -4.76
C PHE A 166 -8.59 -9.09 -5.70
N MET A 167 -7.51 -9.44 -6.42
CA MET A 167 -7.49 -10.59 -7.32
C MET A 167 -7.72 -11.90 -6.55
N ASN A 168 -7.00 -12.12 -5.45
CA ASN A 168 -7.13 -13.34 -4.64
C ASN A 168 -8.52 -13.47 -4.02
N THR A 169 -9.06 -12.37 -3.46
CA THR A 169 -10.41 -12.36 -2.91
C THR A 169 -11.45 -12.66 -4.01
N GLY A 170 -11.30 -12.11 -5.20
CA GLY A 170 -12.15 -12.39 -6.32
C GLY A 170 -12.02 -13.82 -6.84
N TYR A 171 -10.80 -14.36 -6.93
CA TYR A 171 -10.57 -15.76 -7.28
C TYR A 171 -11.28 -16.70 -6.31
N LEU A 172 -11.10 -16.50 -5.00
CA LEU A 172 -11.76 -17.32 -3.98
C LEU A 172 -13.29 -17.23 -4.05
N ARG A 173 -13.83 -16.03 -4.32
CA ARG A 173 -15.28 -15.80 -4.50
C ARG A 173 -15.86 -16.66 -5.63
N HIS A 174 -15.08 -16.94 -6.67
CA HIS A 174 -15.46 -17.76 -7.82
C HIS A 174 -14.91 -19.20 -7.75
N GLY A 175 -14.45 -19.66 -6.61
CA GLY A 175 -13.92 -21.02 -6.41
C GLY A 175 -12.61 -21.32 -7.14
N MET A 176 -11.89 -20.27 -7.55
CA MET A 176 -10.57 -20.39 -8.16
C MET A 176 -9.48 -20.28 -7.09
N PRO A 177 -8.31 -20.95 -7.28
CA PRO A 177 -7.20 -20.81 -6.35
C PRO A 177 -6.59 -19.39 -6.43
N GLU A 178 -5.96 -18.95 -5.35
CA GLU A 178 -5.17 -17.71 -5.30
C GLU A 178 -4.04 -17.69 -6.33
N ILE A 179 -3.43 -16.52 -6.54
CA ILE A 179 -2.24 -16.33 -7.38
C ILE A 179 -1.09 -17.17 -6.82
N LYS A 180 -0.52 -18.02 -7.67
CA LYS A 180 0.68 -18.82 -7.36
C LYS A 180 1.88 -18.40 -8.19
N GLU A 181 1.66 -17.61 -9.21
CA GLU A 181 2.69 -17.01 -10.01
C GLU A 181 3.59 -16.14 -9.13
N PRO A 182 4.91 -16.09 -9.41
CA PRO A 182 5.79 -15.13 -8.75
C PRO A 182 5.30 -13.70 -9.00
N TRP A 183 5.33 -12.85 -7.95
CA TRP A 183 4.97 -11.46 -8.12
C TRP A 183 5.89 -10.51 -7.36
N VAL A 184 6.00 -9.30 -7.85
CA VAL A 184 6.90 -8.25 -7.35
C VAL A 184 6.09 -6.98 -7.10
N ASP A 185 6.32 -6.39 -5.93
CA ASP A 185 5.82 -5.05 -5.58
C ASP A 185 6.94 -4.03 -5.80
N THR A 186 6.69 -3.05 -6.64
CA THR A 186 7.69 -2.00 -6.93
C THR A 186 7.61 -0.81 -5.97
N LEU A 187 6.59 -0.71 -5.12
CA LEU A 187 6.48 0.38 -4.14
C LEU A 187 7.67 0.42 -3.18
N PRO A 188 8.13 -0.71 -2.59
CA PRO A 188 9.29 -0.69 -1.70
C PRO A 188 10.63 -0.39 -2.40
N LEU A 189 10.66 -0.37 -3.75
CA LEU A 189 11.85 -0.01 -4.54
C LEU A 189 11.93 1.49 -4.86
N ALA A 190 10.86 2.24 -4.63
CA ALA A 190 10.76 3.67 -4.91
C ALA A 190 11.13 4.48 -3.69
#